data_0fb72530c890b96407bb9308ca704b94
#
_entry.id   0fb72530c890b96407bb9308ca704b94
#
_cell.length_a   1.000
_cell.length_b   1.000
_cell.length_c   1.000
_cell.angle_alpha   90.00
_cell.angle_beta   90.00
_cell.angle_gamma   90.00
#
_symmetry.space_group_name_H-M   'P 1'
#
loop_
_entity.id
_entity.type
_entity.pdbx_description
1 polymer ?
#
loop_
_entity_poly.entity_id
_entity_poly.type
_entity_poly.pdbx_seq_one_letter_code
_entity_poly.pdbx_strand_id
1 'polypeptide(L)'
;MGLLVIGGTAVRVWQVARIDDWAPADAIVVLGAAQYDGTPSSVFQARLDQAYKLFQRGVAPLIVTVGGKQVGDNYTEAASGKIYLEDRGVPADRILAVETGSDTLQSVEAVSKALLARDKSSVVLVSDPWHSLRTRTMARDAGLSAWTAPTRTGPAVYTRESQAHGIFRETFALLWYQLTHYSADFTYTAEQ
;
A
#
# COMPACT_ATOMS: atom_id res chain seq x y z
N MET A 1 -5.51 8.70 -30.13
CA MET A 1 -6.15 8.89 -28.81
C MET A 1 -5.55 7.98 -27.73
N GLY A 2 -5.35 6.68 -27.94
CA GLY A 2 -4.79 5.74 -26.94
C GLY A 2 -3.42 6.16 -26.38
N LEU A 3 -2.48 6.60 -27.22
CA LEU A 3 -1.15 7.05 -26.78
C LEU A 3 -1.20 8.27 -25.84
N LEU A 4 -2.15 9.18 -26.05
CA LEU A 4 -2.34 10.33 -25.15
C LEU A 4 -2.86 9.93 -23.79
N VAL A 5 -3.75 8.93 -23.72
CA VAL A 5 -4.26 8.39 -22.46
C VAL A 5 -3.14 7.69 -21.69
N ILE A 6 -2.38 6.82 -22.35
CA ILE A 6 -1.25 6.11 -21.73
C ILE A 6 -0.18 7.12 -21.24
N GLY A 7 0.22 8.06 -22.08
CA GLY A 7 1.21 9.08 -21.71
C GLY A 7 0.73 9.98 -20.56
N GLY A 8 -0.53 10.43 -20.61
CA GLY A 8 -1.13 11.21 -19.53
C GLY A 8 -1.20 10.46 -18.21
N THR A 9 -1.57 9.16 -18.25
CA THR A 9 -1.59 8.31 -17.07
C THR A 9 -0.19 8.08 -16.49
N ALA A 10 0.82 7.85 -17.34
CA ALA A 10 2.22 7.70 -16.90
C ALA A 10 2.74 8.97 -16.20
N VAL A 11 2.44 10.16 -16.78
CA VAL A 11 2.77 11.44 -16.14
C VAL A 11 2.06 11.58 -14.80
N ARG A 12 0.81 11.17 -14.71
CA ARG A 12 0.03 11.21 -13.46
C ARG A 12 0.59 10.26 -12.39
N VAL A 13 0.99 9.04 -12.77
CA VAL A 13 1.69 8.09 -11.88
C VAL A 13 2.97 8.73 -11.36
N TRP A 14 3.77 9.30 -12.25
CA TRP A 14 5.02 9.98 -11.90
C TRP A 14 4.81 11.20 -10.98
N GLN A 15 3.79 12.01 -11.22
CA GLN A 15 3.47 13.16 -10.37
C GLN A 15 3.06 12.71 -8.96
N VAL A 16 2.11 11.77 -8.86
CA VAL A 16 1.60 11.30 -7.57
C VAL A 16 2.67 10.57 -6.77
N ALA A 17 3.57 9.85 -7.45
CA ALA A 17 4.72 9.21 -6.81
C ALA A 17 5.63 10.20 -6.05
N ARG A 18 5.55 11.50 -6.34
CA ARG A 18 6.34 12.57 -5.71
C ARG A 18 5.59 13.36 -4.64
N ILE A 19 4.29 13.17 -4.55
CA ILE A 19 3.49 13.79 -3.50
C ILE A 19 3.76 13.06 -2.18
N ASP A 20 3.95 13.83 -1.14
CA ASP A 20 4.15 13.36 0.23
C ASP A 20 3.20 14.17 1.10
N ASP A 21 1.98 13.67 1.26
CA ASP A 21 0.91 14.37 1.94
C ASP A 21 0.79 13.87 3.39
N TRP A 22 1.03 14.74 4.34
CA TRP A 22 1.02 14.46 5.76
C TRP A 22 -0.15 15.11 6.49
N ALA A 23 -1.20 15.38 5.76
CA ALA A 23 -2.42 15.88 6.38
C ALA A 23 -2.94 14.89 7.45
N PRO A 24 -3.48 15.38 8.56
CA PRO A 24 -4.04 14.51 9.61
C PRO A 24 -5.11 13.55 9.06
N ALA A 25 -5.08 12.32 9.55
CA ALA A 25 -6.00 11.24 9.15
C ALA A 25 -6.44 10.39 10.35
N ASP A 26 -7.44 9.54 10.14
CA ASP A 26 -7.85 8.53 11.13
C ASP A 26 -6.87 7.38 11.22
N ALA A 27 -6.24 7.01 10.09
CA ALA A 27 -5.29 5.89 10.04
C ALA A 27 -4.19 6.09 8.99
N ILE A 28 -3.02 5.50 9.28
CA ILE A 28 -1.93 5.24 8.33
C ILE A 28 -2.10 3.80 7.85
N VAL A 29 -2.30 3.58 6.56
CA VAL A 29 -2.49 2.25 5.97
C VAL A 29 -1.22 1.84 5.25
N VAL A 30 -0.62 0.73 5.68
CA VAL A 30 0.59 0.16 5.08
C VAL A 30 0.20 -1.02 4.20
N LEU A 31 0.39 -0.87 2.89
CA LEU A 31 0.17 -1.96 1.95
C LEU A 31 1.23 -3.02 2.13
N GLY A 32 0.80 -4.29 2.20
CA GLY A 32 1.67 -5.44 2.30
C GLY A 32 2.68 -5.54 1.16
N ALA A 33 3.72 -6.27 1.41
CA ALA A 33 4.70 -6.78 0.46
C ALA A 33 5.29 -8.06 1.03
N ALA A 34 6.13 -8.75 0.26
CA ALA A 34 6.65 -10.05 0.68
C ALA A 34 7.21 -10.04 2.12
N GLN A 35 6.98 -11.13 2.81
CA GLN A 35 7.57 -11.47 4.10
C GLN A 35 8.13 -12.90 4.04
N TYR A 36 9.06 -13.23 4.92
CA TYR A 36 9.71 -14.54 5.00
C TYR A 36 9.67 -15.00 6.45
N ASP A 37 8.77 -15.92 6.73
CA ASP A 37 8.54 -16.50 8.07
C ASP A 37 8.40 -15.45 9.20
N GLY A 38 7.57 -14.42 8.94
CA GLY A 38 7.32 -13.32 9.88
C GLY A 38 8.29 -12.13 9.75
N THR A 39 9.36 -12.26 8.96
CA THR A 39 10.32 -11.17 8.72
C THR A 39 9.94 -10.40 7.45
N PRO A 40 9.62 -9.10 7.53
CA PRO A 40 9.33 -8.28 6.37
C PRO A 40 10.51 -8.20 5.40
N SER A 41 10.25 -8.30 4.09
CA SER A 41 11.25 -8.01 3.05
C SER A 41 11.75 -6.56 3.15
N SER A 42 12.88 -6.25 2.51
CA SER A 42 13.44 -4.89 2.50
C SER A 42 12.49 -3.84 1.91
N VAL A 43 11.63 -4.24 0.96
CA VAL A 43 10.56 -3.39 0.42
C VAL A 43 9.51 -3.13 1.49
N PHE A 44 9.06 -4.17 2.17
CA PHE A 44 8.04 -4.05 3.21
C PHE A 44 8.56 -3.27 4.42
N GLN A 45 9.80 -3.52 4.84
CA GLN A 45 10.45 -2.73 5.90
C GLN A 45 10.46 -1.23 5.58
N ALA A 46 10.81 -0.84 4.36
CA ALA A 46 10.80 0.56 3.96
C ALA A 46 9.40 1.21 4.10
N ARG A 47 8.34 0.47 3.78
CA ARG A 47 6.94 0.94 3.98
C ARG A 47 6.61 1.06 5.47
N LEU A 48 6.95 0.07 6.27
CA LEU A 48 6.71 0.07 7.73
C LEU A 48 7.49 1.20 8.42
N ASP A 49 8.74 1.43 8.04
CA ASP A 49 9.55 2.55 8.55
C ASP A 49 8.96 3.92 8.21
N GLN A 50 8.39 4.07 7.02
CA GLN A 50 7.69 5.29 6.63
C GLN A 50 6.43 5.49 7.47
N ALA A 51 5.63 4.44 7.67
CA ALA A 51 4.45 4.49 8.53
C ALA A 51 4.79 4.83 9.98
N TYR A 52 5.86 4.24 10.51
CA TYR A 52 6.37 4.55 11.85
C TYR A 52 6.74 6.04 11.98
N LYS A 53 7.44 6.61 11.00
CA LYS A 53 7.76 8.05 10.97
C LYS A 53 6.52 8.94 10.97
N LEU A 54 5.51 8.58 10.20
CA LEU A 54 4.24 9.32 10.14
C LEU A 54 3.49 9.23 11.48
N PHE A 55 3.47 8.05 12.09
CA PHE A 55 2.88 7.82 13.41
C PHE A 55 3.57 8.65 14.49
N GLN A 56 4.91 8.66 14.54
CA GLN A 56 5.67 9.49 15.49
C GLN A 56 5.42 10.99 15.32
N ARG A 57 5.08 11.44 14.11
CA ARG A 57 4.73 12.84 13.81
C ARG A 57 3.27 13.17 14.13
N GLY A 58 2.48 12.20 14.59
CA GLY A 58 1.09 12.41 14.93
C GLY A 58 0.16 12.58 13.72
N VAL A 59 0.55 12.10 12.53
CA VAL A 59 -0.27 12.17 11.32
C VAL A 59 -1.57 11.39 11.49
N ALA A 60 -1.54 10.25 12.17
CA ALA A 60 -2.74 9.51 12.56
C ALA A 60 -2.51 8.72 13.85
N PRO A 61 -3.57 8.46 14.64
CA PRO A 61 -3.47 7.72 15.90
C PRO A 61 -3.43 6.19 15.72
N LEU A 62 -3.68 5.69 14.52
CA LEU A 62 -3.78 4.27 14.21
C LEU A 62 -2.90 3.93 13.01
N ILE A 63 -2.18 2.81 13.08
CA ILE A 63 -1.54 2.18 11.92
C ILE A 63 -2.35 0.93 11.55
N VAL A 64 -2.63 0.76 10.26
CA VAL A 64 -3.27 -0.43 9.70
C VAL A 64 -2.25 -1.13 8.82
N THR A 65 -1.88 -2.35 9.16
CA THR A 65 -1.11 -3.23 8.27
C THR A 65 -2.07 -4.16 7.55
N VAL A 66 -1.90 -4.34 6.23
CA VAL A 66 -2.81 -5.18 5.44
C VAL A 66 -2.04 -6.11 4.52
N GLY A 67 -2.58 -7.30 4.34
CA GLY A 67 -2.10 -8.33 3.44
C GLY A 67 -2.30 -9.74 4.02
N GLY A 68 -2.61 -10.66 3.14
CA GLY A 68 -2.77 -12.07 3.46
C GLY A 68 -1.44 -12.80 3.56
N LYS A 69 -1.47 -14.11 3.31
CA LYS A 69 -0.28 -14.96 3.26
C LYS A 69 -0.31 -15.84 2.01
N GLN A 70 0.87 -16.27 1.58
CA GLN A 70 1.01 -17.28 0.55
C GLN A 70 0.82 -18.69 1.13
N VAL A 71 0.56 -19.65 0.26
CA VAL A 71 0.46 -21.06 0.67
C VAL A 71 1.81 -21.50 1.26
N GLY A 72 1.74 -22.06 2.47
CA GLY A 72 2.93 -22.50 3.22
C GLY A 72 3.50 -21.45 4.20
N ASP A 73 3.07 -20.21 4.14
CA ASP A 73 3.50 -19.19 5.10
C ASP A 73 2.89 -19.42 6.49
N ASN A 74 3.68 -19.19 7.54
CA ASN A 74 3.18 -19.18 8.93
C ASN A 74 2.51 -17.86 9.29
N TYR A 75 2.96 -16.76 8.69
CA TYR A 75 2.49 -15.40 8.98
C TYR A 75 1.85 -14.75 7.78
N THR A 76 0.85 -13.90 8.02
CA THR A 76 0.37 -12.96 7.01
C THR A 76 1.31 -11.76 6.91
N GLU A 77 1.27 -11.05 5.78
CA GLU A 77 1.97 -9.76 5.65
C GLU A 77 1.51 -8.77 6.73
N ALA A 78 0.20 -8.73 6.99
CA ALA A 78 -0.36 -7.88 8.04
C ALA A 78 0.18 -8.21 9.43
N ALA A 79 0.23 -9.49 9.82
CA ALA A 79 0.78 -9.93 11.10
C ALA A 79 2.27 -9.63 11.22
N SER A 80 3.05 -9.92 10.17
CA SER A 80 4.48 -9.60 10.10
C SER A 80 4.72 -8.09 10.28
N GLY A 81 3.93 -7.26 9.60
CA GLY A 81 4.01 -5.81 9.73
C GLY A 81 3.66 -5.31 11.13
N LYS A 82 2.67 -5.91 11.78
CA LYS A 82 2.29 -5.60 13.16
C LYS A 82 3.43 -5.90 14.13
N ILE A 83 4.00 -7.11 14.08
CA ILE A 83 5.13 -7.52 14.93
C ILE A 83 6.30 -6.54 14.76
N TYR A 84 6.64 -6.21 13.52
CA TYR A 84 7.73 -5.27 13.22
C TYR A 84 7.53 -3.88 13.83
N LEU A 85 6.29 -3.37 13.85
CA LEU A 85 5.96 -2.07 14.45
C LEU A 85 5.93 -2.14 15.98
N GLU A 86 5.44 -3.24 16.56
CA GLU A 86 5.47 -3.46 18.01
C GLU A 86 6.90 -3.51 18.54
N ASP A 87 7.81 -4.19 17.85
CA ASP A 87 9.25 -4.23 18.17
C ASP A 87 9.92 -2.85 18.14
N ARG A 88 9.34 -1.89 17.40
CA ARG A 88 9.76 -0.48 17.39
C ARG A 88 9.07 0.40 18.43
N GLY A 89 8.25 -0.19 19.29
CA GLY A 89 7.59 0.50 20.40
C GLY A 89 6.26 1.16 20.02
N VAL A 90 5.63 0.80 18.89
CA VAL A 90 4.25 1.21 18.62
C VAL A 90 3.33 0.37 19.52
N PRO A 91 2.47 0.99 20.35
CA PRO A 91 1.54 0.24 21.20
C PRO A 91 0.61 -0.67 20.40
N ALA A 92 0.40 -1.89 20.89
CA ALA A 92 -0.41 -2.91 20.20
C ALA A 92 -1.86 -2.47 19.91
N ASP A 93 -2.44 -1.62 20.77
CA ASP A 93 -3.77 -1.03 20.62
C ASP A 93 -3.81 0.08 19.54
N ARG A 94 -2.65 0.51 19.04
CA ARG A 94 -2.48 1.46 17.94
C ARG A 94 -2.18 0.80 16.61
N ILE A 95 -2.22 -0.53 16.53
CA ILE A 95 -1.98 -1.28 15.30
C ILE A 95 -3.15 -2.21 15.03
N LEU A 96 -3.77 -2.06 13.87
CA LEU A 96 -4.80 -2.95 13.35
C LEU A 96 -4.21 -3.80 12.22
N ALA A 97 -4.08 -5.11 12.43
CA ALA A 97 -3.71 -6.03 11.36
C ALA A 97 -4.97 -6.50 10.62
N VAL A 98 -5.05 -6.24 9.32
CA VAL A 98 -6.11 -6.72 8.43
C VAL A 98 -5.52 -7.86 7.61
N GLU A 99 -5.67 -9.07 8.11
CA GLU A 99 -5.01 -10.28 7.60
C GLU A 99 -5.73 -10.88 6.37
N THR A 100 -6.26 -10.02 5.51
CA THR A 100 -7.06 -10.40 4.35
C THR A 100 -6.55 -9.66 3.12
N GLY A 101 -6.69 -10.31 1.96
CA GLY A 101 -6.31 -9.77 0.65
C GLY A 101 -5.13 -10.53 0.05
N SER A 102 -5.35 -11.06 -1.14
CA SER A 102 -4.34 -11.72 -1.98
C SER A 102 -3.79 -10.78 -3.06
N ASP A 103 -4.45 -9.64 -3.26
CA ASP A 103 -4.06 -8.59 -4.18
C ASP A 103 -4.36 -7.20 -3.60
N THR A 104 -3.97 -6.15 -4.33
CA THR A 104 -4.13 -4.77 -3.87
C THR A 104 -5.59 -4.37 -3.69
N LEU A 105 -6.47 -4.77 -4.60
CA LEU A 105 -7.90 -4.40 -4.54
C LEU A 105 -8.56 -5.03 -3.32
N GLN A 106 -8.42 -6.34 -3.13
CA GLN A 106 -8.96 -7.06 -1.98
C GLN A 106 -8.42 -6.50 -0.66
N SER A 107 -7.12 -6.16 -0.62
CA SER A 107 -6.49 -5.55 0.56
C SER A 107 -7.11 -4.19 0.89
N VAL A 108 -7.31 -3.34 -0.10
CA VAL A 108 -7.90 -2.00 0.07
C VAL A 108 -9.38 -2.10 0.49
N GLU A 109 -10.15 -2.99 -0.11
CA GLU A 109 -11.55 -3.24 0.26
C GLU A 109 -11.68 -3.75 1.70
N ALA A 110 -10.80 -4.69 2.11
CA ALA A 110 -10.77 -5.22 3.46
C ALA A 110 -10.45 -4.11 4.49
N VAL A 111 -9.48 -3.24 4.19
CA VAL A 111 -9.15 -2.07 5.01
C VAL A 111 -10.32 -1.11 5.10
N SER A 112 -10.93 -0.77 3.95
CA SER A 112 -12.09 0.11 3.91
C SER A 112 -13.22 -0.42 4.80
N LYS A 113 -13.61 -1.68 4.65
CA LYS A 113 -14.61 -2.33 5.48
C LYS A 113 -14.25 -2.28 6.97
N ALA A 114 -12.99 -2.56 7.32
CA ALA A 114 -12.53 -2.57 8.70
C ALA A 114 -12.52 -1.18 9.35
N LEU A 115 -12.19 -0.14 8.59
CA LEU A 115 -12.14 1.24 9.08
C LEU A 115 -13.53 1.87 9.14
N LEU A 116 -14.36 1.73 8.10
CA LEU A 116 -15.72 2.27 8.08
C LEU A 116 -16.59 1.67 9.19
N ALA A 117 -16.42 0.40 9.54
CA ALA A 117 -17.07 -0.23 10.69
C ALA A 117 -16.64 0.36 12.04
N ARG A 118 -15.64 1.23 12.08
CA ARG A 118 -15.11 1.94 13.25
C ARG A 118 -15.29 3.46 13.14
N ASP A 119 -16.16 3.93 12.25
CA ASP A 119 -16.39 5.34 11.97
C ASP A 119 -15.10 6.10 11.57
N LYS A 120 -14.18 5.42 10.88
CA LYS A 120 -12.94 5.96 10.35
C LYS A 120 -12.97 5.93 8.84
N SER A 121 -12.76 7.08 8.20
CA SER A 121 -12.87 7.19 6.75
C SER A 121 -11.68 7.89 6.09
N SER A 122 -10.82 8.55 6.84
CA SER A 122 -9.68 9.27 6.30
C SER A 122 -8.38 8.49 6.50
N VAL A 123 -7.58 8.33 5.43
CA VAL A 123 -6.38 7.50 5.47
C VAL A 123 -5.20 8.11 4.72
N VAL A 124 -3.99 7.94 5.27
CA VAL A 124 -2.73 8.12 4.57
C VAL A 124 -2.21 6.75 4.14
N LEU A 125 -2.08 6.56 2.84
CA LEU A 125 -1.60 5.30 2.25
C LEU A 125 -0.08 5.31 2.14
N VAL A 126 0.56 4.27 2.65
CA VAL A 126 2.00 4.05 2.57
C VAL A 126 2.27 2.83 1.70
N SER A 127 2.94 3.05 0.59
CA SER A 127 3.36 2.04 -0.38
C SER A 127 4.58 2.53 -1.16
N ASP A 128 4.97 1.81 -2.22
CA ASP A 128 6.00 2.29 -3.13
C ASP A 128 5.50 3.50 -3.93
N PRO A 129 6.37 4.44 -4.31
CA PRO A 129 5.95 5.69 -4.96
C PRO A 129 5.08 5.48 -6.19
N TRP A 130 5.46 4.53 -7.05
CA TRP A 130 4.77 4.26 -8.33
C TRP A 130 3.39 3.66 -8.13
N HIS A 131 3.20 2.90 -7.03
CA HIS A 131 1.96 2.24 -6.65
C HIS A 131 0.91 3.20 -6.05
N SER A 132 1.33 4.39 -5.65
CA SER A 132 0.53 5.36 -4.88
C SER A 132 -0.74 5.80 -5.61
N LEU A 133 -0.68 6.08 -6.92
CA LEU A 133 -1.87 6.54 -7.65
C LEU A 133 -2.93 5.45 -7.75
N ARG A 134 -2.56 4.20 -8.08
CA ARG A 134 -3.49 3.08 -8.20
C ARG A 134 -4.14 2.76 -6.86
N THR A 135 -3.34 2.63 -5.81
CA THR A 135 -3.85 2.36 -4.46
C THR A 135 -4.79 3.46 -3.97
N ARG A 136 -4.44 4.73 -4.20
CA ARG A 136 -5.30 5.86 -3.84
C ARG A 136 -6.61 5.86 -4.60
N THR A 137 -6.60 5.51 -5.89
CA THR A 137 -7.82 5.40 -6.69
C THR A 137 -8.73 4.32 -6.11
N MET A 138 -8.20 3.11 -5.90
CA MET A 138 -8.94 1.98 -5.30
C MET A 138 -9.52 2.34 -3.92
N ALA A 139 -8.73 3.00 -3.06
CA ALA A 139 -9.18 3.39 -1.72
C ALA A 139 -10.35 4.40 -1.76
N ARG A 140 -10.32 5.34 -2.71
CA ARG A 140 -11.39 6.31 -2.90
C ARG A 140 -12.66 5.65 -3.45
N ASP A 141 -12.51 4.74 -4.40
CA ASP A 141 -13.63 3.96 -4.96
C ASP A 141 -14.26 3.06 -3.88
N ALA A 142 -13.46 2.59 -2.91
CA ALA A 142 -13.92 1.84 -1.74
C ALA A 142 -14.51 2.74 -0.62
N GLY A 143 -14.67 4.06 -0.83
CA GLY A 143 -15.35 4.98 0.09
C GLY A 143 -14.44 5.66 1.12
N LEU A 144 -13.10 5.56 1.00
CA LEU A 144 -12.16 6.24 1.89
C LEU A 144 -11.74 7.61 1.34
N SER A 145 -11.57 8.58 2.21
CA SER A 145 -10.85 9.83 1.92
C SER A 145 -9.34 9.53 2.00
N ALA A 146 -8.69 9.34 0.85
CA ALA A 146 -7.33 8.84 0.79
C ALA A 146 -6.35 9.82 0.15
N TRP A 147 -5.18 9.97 0.77
CA TRP A 147 -3.98 10.60 0.23
C TRP A 147 -2.76 9.71 0.45
N THR A 148 -1.57 10.11 0.00
CA THR A 148 -0.42 9.22 -0.07
C THR A 148 0.83 9.86 0.50
N ALA A 149 1.57 9.08 1.29
CA ALA A 149 2.91 9.38 1.77
C ALA A 149 3.84 8.19 1.49
N PRO A 150 4.28 8.02 0.23
CA PRO A 150 5.03 6.85 -0.20
C PRO A 150 6.42 6.79 0.45
N THR A 151 7.03 5.59 0.38
CA THR A 151 8.43 5.43 0.80
C THR A 151 9.36 6.31 -0.03
N ARG A 152 10.44 6.80 0.58
CA ARG A 152 11.51 7.54 -0.11
C ARG A 152 12.83 6.77 -0.08
N THR A 153 12.83 5.61 0.54
CA THR A 153 13.97 4.71 0.70
C THR A 153 13.56 3.30 0.30
N GLY A 154 14.55 2.42 0.14
CA GLY A 154 14.29 1.03 -0.17
C GLY A 154 14.44 0.68 -1.67
N PRO A 155 14.45 -0.62 -2.00
CA PRO A 155 14.79 -1.12 -3.34
C PRO A 155 13.94 -0.56 -4.47
N ALA A 156 12.67 -0.23 -4.20
CA ALA A 156 11.75 0.31 -5.20
C ALA A 156 12.18 1.67 -5.79
N VAL A 157 13.07 2.40 -5.11
CA VAL A 157 13.49 3.76 -5.52
C VAL A 157 14.98 3.89 -5.83
N TYR A 158 15.78 2.83 -5.67
CA TYR A 158 17.24 2.92 -5.76
C TYR A 158 17.76 3.26 -7.15
N THR A 159 17.16 2.77 -8.21
CA THR A 159 17.65 2.97 -9.58
C THR A 159 16.62 3.64 -10.48
N ARG A 160 17.11 4.32 -11.53
CA ARG A 160 16.21 4.89 -12.56
C ARG A 160 15.47 3.79 -13.32
N GLU A 161 16.09 2.63 -13.46
CA GLU A 161 15.47 1.47 -14.11
C GLU A 161 14.28 0.94 -13.31
N SER A 162 14.44 0.72 -11.98
CA SER A 162 13.34 0.31 -11.12
C SER A 162 12.19 1.32 -11.12
N GLN A 163 12.53 2.62 -11.18
CA GLN A 163 11.56 3.70 -11.27
C GLN A 163 10.78 3.67 -12.59
N ALA A 164 11.47 3.57 -13.72
CA ALA A 164 10.84 3.53 -15.05
C ALA A 164 9.96 2.28 -15.19
N HIS A 165 10.45 1.12 -14.75
CA HIS A 165 9.70 -0.13 -14.74
C HIS A 165 8.43 -0.02 -13.86
N GLY A 166 8.55 0.56 -12.67
CA GLY A 166 7.43 0.81 -11.77
C GLY A 166 6.36 1.71 -12.40
N ILE A 167 6.77 2.84 -13.00
CA ILE A 167 5.82 3.74 -13.69
C ILE A 167 5.11 3.01 -14.84
N PHE A 168 5.85 2.26 -15.65
CA PHE A 168 5.27 1.53 -16.77
C PHE A 168 4.23 0.51 -16.28
N ARG A 169 4.61 -0.37 -15.36
CA ARG A 169 3.72 -1.39 -14.78
C ARG A 169 2.47 -0.76 -14.19
N GLU A 170 2.61 0.25 -13.36
CA GLU A 170 1.49 0.87 -12.66
C GLU A 170 0.59 1.69 -13.59
N THR A 171 1.12 2.22 -14.71
CA THR A 171 0.31 2.87 -15.74
C THR A 171 -0.69 1.88 -16.33
N PHE A 172 -0.25 0.71 -16.75
CA PHE A 172 -1.14 -0.29 -17.33
C PHE A 172 -2.06 -0.94 -16.29
N ALA A 173 -1.55 -1.19 -15.09
CA ALA A 173 -2.36 -1.73 -13.99
C ALA A 173 -3.49 -0.76 -13.59
N LEU A 174 -3.23 0.54 -13.55
CA LEU A 174 -4.25 1.55 -13.28
C LEU A 174 -5.28 1.65 -14.41
N LEU A 175 -4.85 1.67 -15.68
CA LEU A 175 -5.76 1.70 -16.81
C LEU A 175 -6.65 0.46 -16.85
N TRP A 176 -6.08 -0.72 -16.57
CA TRP A 176 -6.86 -1.95 -16.44
C TRP A 176 -7.91 -1.84 -15.35
N TYR A 177 -7.53 -1.40 -14.16
CA TYR A 177 -8.46 -1.20 -13.06
C TYR A 177 -9.58 -0.22 -13.41
N GLN A 178 -9.25 0.92 -14.02
CA GLN A 178 -10.24 1.93 -14.41
C GLN A 178 -11.26 1.44 -15.45
N LEU A 179 -10.86 0.48 -16.29
CA LEU A 179 -11.74 -0.11 -17.31
C LEU A 179 -12.57 -1.25 -16.80
N THR A 180 -12.05 -2.04 -15.87
CA THR A 180 -12.64 -3.33 -15.48
C THR A 180 -13.10 -3.39 -14.04
N HIS A 181 -12.58 -2.51 -13.17
CA HIS A 181 -12.69 -2.57 -11.71
C HIS A 181 -12.15 -3.88 -11.10
N TYR A 182 -11.27 -4.60 -11.82
CA TYR A 182 -10.55 -5.77 -11.32
C TYR A 182 -9.08 -5.42 -11.05
N SER A 183 -8.46 -6.14 -10.10
CA SER A 183 -7.02 -6.03 -9.87
C SER A 183 -6.24 -6.54 -11.10
N ALA A 184 -5.14 -5.87 -11.40
CA ALA A 184 -4.16 -6.33 -12.40
C ALA A 184 -3.01 -7.12 -11.74
N ASP A 185 -3.08 -7.34 -10.43
CA ASP A 185 -2.09 -8.11 -9.71
C ASP A 185 -2.32 -9.60 -10.02
N PHE A 186 -1.53 -10.11 -10.98
CA PHE A 186 -1.52 -11.55 -11.25
C PHE A 186 -0.91 -12.23 -10.02
N THR A 187 -1.74 -12.92 -9.26
CA THR A 187 -1.25 -13.90 -8.30
C THR A 187 -0.47 -14.93 -9.09
N TYR A 188 0.83 -15.03 -8.85
CA TYR A 188 1.64 -16.13 -9.34
C TYR A 188 1.15 -17.37 -8.55
N THR A 189 0.11 -18.02 -9.04
CA THR A 189 -0.15 -19.42 -8.70
C THR A 189 0.97 -20.17 -9.38
N ALA A 190 2.02 -20.50 -8.61
CA ALA A 190 2.95 -21.53 -9.01
C ALA A 190 2.12 -22.81 -9.14
N GLU A 191 1.68 -23.12 -10.35
CA GLU A 191 1.33 -24.48 -10.71
C GLU A 191 2.63 -25.28 -10.65
N GLN A 192 2.55 -26.35 -9.88
CA GLN A 192 3.59 -27.35 -9.69
C GLN A 192 4.02 -28.01 -10.97
#